data_3a40fdf87b7c3942127bc45a93e17101
#
_entry.id   3a40fdf87b7c3942127bc45a93e17101
#
_cell.length_a   1.000
_cell.length_b   1.000
_cell.length_c   1.000
_cell.angle_alpha   90.00
_cell.angle_beta   90.00
_cell.angle_gamma   90.00
#
_symmetry.space_group_name_H-M   'P 1'
#
loop_
_entity.id
_entity.type
_entity.pdbx_description
1 polymer ?
#
loop_
_entity_poly.entity_id
_entity_poly.type
_entity_poly.pdbx_seq_one_letter_code
_entity_poly.pdbx_strand_id
1 'polypeptide(L)'
;EAGVAEKMAEVLEAVGSAWRELAQEDPVNAQYVIPLAFRKRFLMKMNFREAYQFVRLRSRVQGHESYRRVAWAVKDEITRVHPELGVLMPCDYEGSGREAAGDVAEGTTEGAAETAAEVGA
;
A
#
# COMPACT_ATOMS: atom_id res chain seq x y z
N GLU A 1 -17.09 12.77 -11.51
CA GLU A 1 -16.09 11.95 -10.77
C GLU A 1 -15.95 10.54 -11.35
N ALA A 2 -17.04 9.86 -11.78
CA ALA A 2 -16.97 8.51 -12.36
C ALA A 2 -16.03 8.45 -13.59
N GLY A 3 -16.10 9.38 -14.52
CA GLY A 3 -15.26 9.37 -15.73
C GLY A 3 -13.76 9.56 -15.48
N VAL A 4 -13.35 10.07 -14.32
CA VAL A 4 -11.93 10.17 -13.94
C VAL A 4 -11.39 8.82 -13.50
N ALA A 5 -12.18 8.05 -12.76
CA ALA A 5 -11.78 6.71 -12.30
C ALA A 5 -11.61 5.74 -13.49
N GLU A 6 -12.53 5.79 -14.46
CA GLU A 6 -12.44 4.98 -15.69
C GLU A 6 -11.18 5.32 -16.50
N LYS A 7 -10.94 6.61 -16.75
CA LYS A 7 -9.72 7.05 -17.45
C LYS A 7 -8.43 6.66 -16.71
N MET A 8 -8.45 6.71 -15.37
CA MET A 8 -7.30 6.28 -14.58
C MET A 8 -7.08 4.77 -14.74
N ALA A 9 -8.13 3.96 -14.72
CA ALA A 9 -8.02 2.52 -14.93
C ALA A 9 -7.44 2.19 -16.32
N GLU A 10 -7.93 2.85 -17.38
CA GLU A 10 -7.39 2.70 -18.74
C GLU A 10 -5.89 3.03 -18.82
N VAL A 11 -5.48 4.14 -18.19
CA VAL A 11 -4.07 4.54 -18.17
C VAL A 11 -3.22 3.52 -17.41
N LEU A 12 -3.69 3.02 -16.26
CA LEU A 12 -2.96 2.04 -15.48
C LEU A 12 -2.81 0.70 -16.24
N GLU A 13 -3.83 0.29 -16.97
CA GLU A 13 -3.79 -0.90 -17.81
C GLU A 13 -2.79 -0.73 -18.99
N ALA A 14 -2.83 0.40 -19.68
CA ALA A 14 -1.88 0.70 -20.74
C ALA A 14 -0.42 0.70 -20.24
N VAL A 15 -0.17 1.30 -19.08
CA VAL A 15 1.14 1.29 -18.43
C VAL A 15 1.57 -0.12 -18.04
N GLY A 16 0.66 -0.92 -17.51
CA GLY A 16 0.94 -2.32 -17.17
C GLY A 16 1.32 -3.17 -18.38
N SER A 17 0.69 -2.91 -19.54
CA SER A 17 1.03 -3.57 -20.80
C SER A 17 2.39 -3.14 -21.33
N ALA A 18 2.66 -1.83 -21.35
CA ALA A 18 3.95 -1.29 -21.76
C ALA A 18 5.10 -1.80 -20.86
N TRP A 19 4.86 -1.91 -19.54
CA TRP A 19 5.84 -2.47 -18.63
C TRP A 19 6.15 -3.94 -18.97
N ARG A 20 5.13 -4.76 -19.27
CA ARG A 20 5.34 -6.17 -19.62
C ARG A 20 6.14 -6.36 -20.90
N GLU A 21 5.92 -5.52 -21.91
CA GLU A 21 6.73 -5.54 -23.13
C GLU A 21 8.17 -5.15 -22.85
N LEU A 22 8.39 -4.02 -22.20
CA LEU A 22 9.74 -3.54 -21.89
C LEU A 22 10.52 -4.47 -20.96
N ALA A 23 9.83 -5.12 -20.03
CA ALA A 23 10.46 -6.03 -19.08
C ALA A 23 11.01 -7.30 -19.74
N GLN A 24 10.56 -7.67 -20.94
CA GLN A 24 11.11 -8.78 -21.71
C GLN A 24 12.51 -8.46 -22.26
N GLU A 25 12.74 -7.20 -22.62
CA GLU A 25 14.01 -6.75 -23.21
C GLU A 25 14.95 -6.20 -22.14
N ASP A 26 14.44 -5.33 -21.26
CA ASP A 26 15.22 -4.68 -20.21
C ASP A 26 14.39 -4.52 -18.91
N PRO A 27 14.40 -5.54 -18.04
CA PRO A 27 13.64 -5.53 -16.80
C PRO A 27 14.09 -4.45 -15.79
N VAL A 28 15.34 -3.98 -15.90
CA VAL A 28 15.86 -2.94 -15.02
C VAL A 28 15.29 -1.57 -15.41
N ASN A 29 15.31 -1.23 -16.68
CA ASN A 29 14.80 0.05 -17.15
C ASN A 29 13.27 0.08 -17.27
N ALA A 30 12.61 -1.06 -17.46
CA ALA A 30 11.14 -1.14 -17.47
C ALA A 30 10.50 -0.55 -16.20
N GLN A 31 11.20 -0.57 -15.08
CA GLN A 31 10.69 -0.01 -13.81
C GLN A 31 10.40 1.50 -13.87
N TYR A 32 11.07 2.23 -14.75
CA TYR A 32 10.86 3.68 -14.91
C TYR A 32 9.52 4.05 -15.55
N VAL A 33 8.84 3.10 -16.18
CA VAL A 33 7.51 3.32 -16.78
C VAL A 33 6.41 3.29 -15.72
N ILE A 34 6.67 2.69 -14.54
CA ILE A 34 5.67 2.49 -13.51
C ILE A 34 5.45 3.79 -12.72
N PRO A 35 4.25 4.41 -12.77
CA PRO A 35 3.96 5.60 -12.00
C PRO A 35 3.72 5.28 -10.52
N LEU A 36 3.81 6.31 -9.68
CA LEU A 36 3.55 6.22 -8.22
C LEU A 36 2.13 5.78 -7.86
N ALA A 37 1.21 5.77 -8.81
CA ALA A 37 -0.15 5.29 -8.61
C ALA A 37 -0.23 3.77 -8.43
N PHE A 38 0.78 3.01 -8.88
CA PHE A 38 0.85 1.59 -8.63
C PHE A 38 1.19 1.28 -7.18
N ARG A 39 0.43 0.37 -6.60
CA ARG A 39 0.68 -0.11 -5.23
C ARG A 39 1.71 -1.23 -5.27
N LYS A 40 2.66 -1.20 -4.36
CA LYS A 40 3.65 -2.26 -4.19
C LYS A 40 3.58 -2.82 -2.79
N ARG A 41 3.52 -4.15 -2.69
CA ARG A 41 3.68 -4.83 -1.40
C ARG A 41 5.14 -4.78 -0.98
N PHE A 42 5.41 -4.47 0.27
CA PHE A 42 6.76 -4.46 0.82
C PHE A 42 6.74 -4.92 2.28
N LEU A 43 7.86 -5.45 2.74
CA LEU A 43 8.08 -5.78 4.14
C LEU A 43 8.75 -4.59 4.82
N MET A 44 8.16 -4.13 5.92
CA MET A 44 8.70 -3.05 6.74
C MET A 44 9.11 -3.63 8.11
N LYS A 45 10.41 -3.62 8.38
CA LYS A 45 10.96 -4.02 9.68
C LYS A 45 11.36 -2.76 10.45
N MET A 46 10.79 -2.59 11.65
CA MET A 46 11.08 -1.44 12.50
C MET A 46 11.04 -1.84 13.96
N ASN A 47 11.74 -1.10 14.81
CA ASN A 47 11.60 -1.24 16.25
C ASN A 47 10.37 -0.47 16.75
N PHE A 48 9.99 -0.69 18.02
CA PHE A 48 8.80 -0.08 18.58
C PHE A 48 8.85 1.46 18.61
N ARG A 49 10.01 2.07 18.83
CA ARG A 49 10.18 3.53 18.80
C ARG A 49 9.89 4.09 17.40
N GLU A 50 10.36 3.43 16.38
CA GLU A 50 10.11 3.81 14.98
C GLU A 50 8.63 3.65 14.63
N ALA A 51 8.01 2.54 15.04
CA ALA A 51 6.59 2.32 14.85
C ALA A 51 5.74 3.40 15.56
N TYR A 52 6.09 3.74 16.81
CA TYR A 52 5.46 4.82 17.56
C TYR A 52 5.56 6.15 16.81
N GLN A 53 6.76 6.50 16.35
CA GLN A 53 6.99 7.74 15.62
C GLN A 53 6.29 7.76 14.25
N PHE A 54 6.29 6.62 13.55
CA PHE A 54 5.57 6.46 12.29
C PHE A 54 4.07 6.71 12.47
N VAL A 55 3.43 6.02 13.43
CA VAL A 55 2.00 6.19 13.71
C VAL A 55 1.70 7.64 14.09
N ARG A 56 2.46 8.21 15.02
CA ARG A 56 2.28 9.61 15.47
C ARG A 56 2.35 10.64 14.34
N LEU A 57 3.27 10.47 13.40
CA LEU A 57 3.46 11.41 12.31
C LEU A 57 2.49 11.20 11.14
N ARG A 58 2.19 9.94 10.83
CA ARG A 58 1.42 9.59 9.62
C ARG A 58 -0.09 9.50 9.85
N SER A 59 -0.55 9.44 11.11
CA SER A 59 -2.00 9.49 11.43
C SER A 59 -2.60 10.89 11.43
N ARG A 60 -1.77 11.95 11.42
CA ARG A 60 -2.21 13.33 11.56
C ARG A 60 -3.22 13.75 10.50
N VAL A 61 -4.21 14.55 10.92
CA VAL A 61 -5.31 15.03 10.07
C VAL A 61 -4.88 15.82 8.84
N GLN A 62 -3.70 16.44 8.87
CA GLN A 62 -3.14 17.16 7.71
C GLN A 62 -2.64 16.25 6.61
N GLY A 63 -2.56 14.94 6.91
CA GLY A 63 -2.06 13.94 5.98
C GLY A 63 -3.11 13.45 5.00
N HIS A 64 -2.66 12.99 3.83
CA HIS A 64 -3.55 12.35 2.88
C HIS A 64 -4.11 11.05 3.46
N GLU A 65 -5.38 10.78 3.26
CA GLU A 65 -6.10 9.66 3.84
C GLU A 65 -5.42 8.31 3.59
N SER A 66 -4.88 8.07 2.40
CA SER A 66 -4.28 6.79 2.02
C SER A 66 -3.14 6.34 2.93
N TYR A 67 -2.24 7.24 3.34
CA TYR A 67 -1.17 6.85 4.25
C TYR A 67 -1.57 6.94 5.73
N ARG A 68 -2.58 7.76 6.06
CA ARG A 68 -3.20 7.73 7.40
C ARG A 68 -3.80 6.36 7.70
N ARG A 69 -4.52 5.78 6.72
CA ARG A 69 -5.07 4.42 6.82
C ARG A 69 -3.98 3.37 7.09
N VAL A 70 -2.83 3.49 6.44
CA VAL A 70 -1.68 2.59 6.72
C VAL A 70 -1.18 2.76 8.15
N ALA A 71 -1.09 3.99 8.65
CA ALA A 71 -0.66 4.24 10.02
C ALA A 71 -1.65 3.68 11.06
N TRP A 72 -2.95 3.78 10.80
CA TRP A 72 -3.99 3.18 11.63
C TRP A 72 -3.87 1.65 11.65
N ALA A 73 -3.74 1.03 10.48
CA ALA A 73 -3.57 -0.41 10.38
C ALA A 73 -2.32 -0.92 11.12
N VAL A 74 -1.22 -0.19 11.05
CA VAL A 74 0.00 -0.50 11.81
C VAL A 74 -0.26 -0.45 13.32
N LYS A 75 -0.96 0.60 13.79
CA LYS A 75 -1.34 0.69 15.21
C LYS A 75 -2.23 -0.46 15.64
N ASP A 76 -3.24 -0.79 14.84
CA ASP A 76 -4.19 -1.87 15.15
C ASP A 76 -3.47 -3.22 15.25
N GLU A 77 -2.57 -3.53 14.32
CA GLU A 77 -1.80 -4.76 14.37
C GLU A 77 -0.84 -4.81 15.58
N ILE A 78 -0.22 -3.71 15.93
CA ILE A 78 0.61 -3.62 17.16
C ILE A 78 -0.26 -3.81 18.39
N THR A 79 -1.43 -3.18 18.45
CA THR A 79 -2.37 -3.32 19.57
C THR A 79 -2.90 -4.75 19.68
N ARG A 80 -3.12 -5.43 18.58
CA ARG A 80 -3.56 -6.84 18.56
C ARG A 80 -2.53 -7.79 19.17
N VAL A 81 -1.23 -7.55 18.92
CA VAL A 81 -0.13 -8.40 19.38
C VAL A 81 0.40 -7.96 20.75
N HIS A 82 0.42 -6.65 21.00
CA HIS A 82 0.96 -6.00 22.18
C HIS A 82 -0.01 -4.91 22.69
N PRO A 83 -1.11 -5.28 23.33
CA PRO A 83 -2.16 -4.32 23.72
C PRO A 83 -1.63 -3.17 24.58
N GLU A 84 -0.77 -3.47 25.54
CA GLU A 84 -0.16 -2.50 26.45
C GLU A 84 0.72 -1.46 25.74
N LEU A 85 1.35 -1.82 24.62
CA LEU A 85 2.16 -0.91 23.83
C LEU A 85 1.30 -0.10 22.84
N GLY A 86 0.28 -0.73 22.27
CA GLY A 86 -0.65 -0.08 21.35
C GLY A 86 -1.43 1.08 21.99
N VAL A 87 -1.83 0.93 23.25
CA VAL A 87 -2.54 1.99 24.01
C VAL A 87 -1.69 3.25 24.18
N LEU A 88 -0.37 3.10 24.25
CA LEU A 88 0.55 4.23 24.42
C LEU A 88 0.81 4.99 23.11
N MET A 89 0.41 4.46 21.95
CA MET A 89 0.65 5.10 20.66
C MET A 89 -0.33 6.24 20.40
N PRO A 90 0.12 7.51 20.34
CA PRO A 90 -0.73 8.62 19.95
C PRO A 90 -1.10 8.50 18.47
N CYS A 91 -2.38 8.56 18.20
CA CYS A 91 -2.92 8.39 16.87
C CYS A 91 -4.15 9.28 16.70
N ASP A 92 -4.18 10.10 15.68
CA ASP A 92 -5.37 10.84 15.26
C ASP A 92 -6.29 9.86 14.48
N TYR A 93 -7.11 9.13 15.23
CA TYR A 93 -7.86 8.00 14.77
C TYR A 93 -9.34 8.34 14.57
N GLU A 94 -9.85 8.12 13.38
CA GLU A 94 -11.24 8.36 13.01
C GLU A 94 -11.95 7.08 12.51
N GLY A 95 -11.71 5.95 13.14
CA GLY A 95 -12.33 4.69 12.76
C GLY A 95 -11.39 3.48 12.85
N SER A 96 -11.87 2.27 12.57
CA SER A 96 -11.00 1.11 12.62
C SER A 96 -10.13 1.05 11.36
N GLY A 97 -8.83 1.14 11.52
CA GLY A 97 -7.86 0.96 10.44
C GLY A 97 -7.99 -0.39 9.75
N ARG A 98 -8.67 -1.32 10.39
CA ARG A 98 -8.92 -2.67 9.90
C ARG A 98 -9.92 -2.72 8.75
N GLU A 99 -10.99 -1.90 8.79
CA GLU A 99 -11.92 -1.76 7.66
C GLU A 99 -11.24 -1.16 6.44
N ALA A 100 -10.36 -0.19 6.67
CA ALA A 100 -9.58 0.42 5.60
C ALA A 100 -8.49 -0.48 5.01
N ALA A 101 -7.94 -1.42 5.79
CA ALA A 101 -6.97 -2.40 5.32
C ALA A 101 -7.64 -3.56 4.53
N GLY A 102 -8.89 -3.88 4.82
CA GLY A 102 -9.71 -4.87 4.09
C GLY A 102 -9.89 -4.47 2.63
N ASP A 103 -10.31 -3.24 2.38
CA ASP A 103 -10.49 -2.69 1.02
C ASP A 103 -9.18 -2.65 0.20
N VAL A 104 -8.05 -2.58 0.88
CA VAL A 104 -6.73 -2.59 0.22
C VAL A 104 -6.30 -4.01 -0.16
N ALA A 105 -6.78 -5.04 0.56
CA ALA A 105 -6.40 -6.42 0.32
C ALA A 105 -7.23 -7.08 -0.80
N GLU A 106 -8.52 -6.77 -0.92
CA GLU A 106 -9.40 -7.40 -1.91
C GLU A 106 -9.15 -6.93 -3.35
N GLY A 107 -8.65 -5.72 -3.55
CA GLY A 107 -8.32 -5.20 -4.89
C GLY A 107 -6.98 -5.67 -5.48
N THR A 108 -6.20 -6.49 -4.75
CA THR A 108 -4.81 -6.79 -5.16
C THR A 108 -4.56 -8.27 -5.45
N THR A 109 -5.54 -9.15 -5.23
CA THR A 109 -5.30 -10.62 -5.28
C THR A 109 -5.45 -11.25 -6.65
N GLU A 110 -6.13 -10.65 -7.60
CA GLU A 110 -6.35 -11.28 -8.92
C GLU A 110 -5.25 -10.99 -9.96
N GLY A 111 -4.53 -9.89 -9.86
CA GLY A 111 -3.48 -9.55 -10.86
C GLY A 111 -2.05 -9.93 -10.48
N ALA A 112 -1.77 -10.20 -9.21
CA ALA A 112 -0.40 -10.43 -8.74
C ALA A 112 0.01 -11.91 -8.65
N ALA A 113 -0.95 -12.82 -8.63
CA ALA A 113 -0.67 -14.26 -8.55
C ALA A 113 -0.21 -14.84 -9.90
N GLU A 114 -0.68 -14.27 -11.00
CA GLU A 114 -0.38 -14.76 -12.34
C GLU A 114 1.02 -14.35 -12.82
N THR A 115 1.51 -13.20 -12.40
CA THR A 115 2.82 -12.68 -12.82
C THR A 115 4.00 -13.26 -12.03
N ALA A 116 3.78 -13.76 -10.81
CA ALA A 116 4.85 -14.35 -10.01
C ALA A 116 5.17 -15.81 -10.40
N ALA A 117 4.26 -16.49 -11.08
CA ALA A 117 4.45 -17.88 -11.54
C ALA A 117 5.25 -17.96 -12.86
N GLU A 118 5.24 -16.91 -13.69
CA GLU A 118 5.93 -16.92 -14.99
C GLU A 118 7.40 -16.46 -14.95
N VAL A 119 7.85 -15.80 -13.89
CA VAL A 119 9.24 -15.31 -13.77
C VAL A 119 10.18 -16.26 -13.05
N GLY A 120 9.69 -17.40 -12.58
CA GLY A 120 10.43 -18.41 -11.80
C GLY A 120 10.72 -19.73 -12.52
N ALA A 121 10.65 -19.80 -13.86
CA ALA A 121 11.01 -20.96 -14.65
C ALA A 121 12.19 -20.70 -15.57
#